data_55ca9cb0e7f8855475b4032ee2b6329f
#
_entry.id   55ca9cb0e7f8855475b4032ee2b6329f
#
_cell.length_a   1.000
_cell.length_b   1.000
_cell.length_c   1.000
_cell.angle_alpha   90.00
_cell.angle_beta   90.00
_cell.angle_gamma   90.00
#
_symmetry.space_group_name_H-M   'P 1'
#
loop_
_entity.id
_entity.type
_entity.pdbx_description
1 polymer ?
#
loop_
_entity_poly.entity_id
_entity_poly.type
_entity_poly.pdbx_seq_one_letter_code
_entity_poly.pdbx_strand_id
1 'polypeptide(L)'
;CGIDHHHVIKTLIMEDEHARPLVILMHGDCEVSTKNLARQIGAKHVAPCKPEQAQRNSGYMVGGTSPFGTRKKMPVYVQKTILELDHIFINGGRRGYQVGIDPKVLVDVLGGIPVDCANEE
;
A
#
# COMPACT_ATOMS: atom_id res chain seq x y z
N CYS A 1 -13.19 5.09 18.42
CA CYS A 1 -13.94 5.03 17.18
C CYS A 1 -14.23 3.57 16.79
N GLY A 2 -15.25 3.36 16.04
CA GLY A 2 -15.72 2.01 15.69
C GLY A 2 -15.11 1.40 14.45
N ILE A 3 -13.96 1.90 13.98
CA ILE A 3 -13.34 1.37 12.77
C ILE A 3 -12.39 0.23 13.14
N ASP A 4 -12.64 -0.94 12.52
CA ASP A 4 -11.77 -2.10 12.65
C ASP A 4 -10.47 -1.84 11.88
N HIS A 5 -9.32 -1.98 12.55
CA HIS A 5 -8.01 -1.78 11.94
C HIS A 5 -7.75 -2.69 10.73
N HIS A 6 -8.43 -3.84 10.66
CA HIS A 6 -8.33 -4.74 9.52
C HIS A 6 -8.91 -4.11 8.25
N HIS A 7 -9.94 -3.25 8.39
CA HIS A 7 -10.55 -2.52 7.30
C HIS A 7 -9.83 -1.21 6.95
N VAL A 8 -8.92 -0.75 7.82
CA VAL A 8 -8.11 0.44 7.56
C VAL A 8 -6.88 0.00 6.79
N ILE A 9 -6.68 0.57 5.61
CA ILE A 9 -5.60 0.16 4.71
C ILE A 9 -4.51 1.20 4.72
N LYS A 10 -3.28 0.76 4.94
CA LYS A 10 -2.11 1.63 4.88
C LYS A 10 -1.42 1.50 3.52
N THR A 11 -0.94 2.63 3.03
CA THR A 11 -0.23 2.76 1.76
C THR A 11 1.25 2.93 2.05
N LEU A 12 2.05 1.97 1.62
CA LEU A 12 3.49 1.97 1.87
C LEU A 12 4.24 2.05 0.55
N ILE A 13 5.23 2.94 0.50
CA ILE A 13 6.12 3.06 -0.66
C ILE A 13 7.39 2.29 -0.34
N MET A 14 7.69 1.32 -1.17
CA MET A 14 8.88 0.48 -1.02
C MET A 14 9.73 0.54 -2.27
N GLU A 15 10.90 -0.05 -2.24
CA GLU A 15 11.78 -0.12 -3.40
C GLU A 15 12.38 -1.52 -3.52
N ASP A 16 12.69 -1.91 -4.76
CA ASP A 16 13.35 -3.18 -5.02
C ASP A 16 14.88 -3.02 -4.97
N GLU A 17 15.62 -4.08 -5.34
CA GLU A 17 17.09 -4.07 -5.31
C GLU A 17 17.72 -3.06 -6.28
N HIS A 18 16.95 -2.58 -7.26
CA HIS A 18 17.37 -1.56 -8.21
C HIS A 18 16.85 -0.17 -7.85
N ALA A 19 16.39 0.03 -6.62
CA ALA A 19 15.80 1.28 -6.14
C ALA A 19 14.58 1.72 -6.95
N ARG A 20 13.88 0.79 -7.60
CA ARG A 20 12.63 1.10 -8.31
C ARG A 20 11.48 1.10 -7.32
N PRO A 21 10.72 2.21 -7.23
CA PRO A 21 9.66 2.33 -6.23
C PRO A 21 8.42 1.51 -6.61
N LEU A 22 7.74 1.05 -5.58
CA LEU A 22 6.47 0.34 -5.71
C LEU A 22 5.56 0.69 -4.53
N VAL A 23 4.27 0.46 -4.71
CA VAL A 23 3.27 0.68 -3.66
C VAL A 23 2.76 -0.68 -3.19
N ILE A 24 2.70 -0.87 -1.88
CA ILE A 24 2.01 -2.02 -1.28
C ILE A 24 0.90 -1.53 -0.36
N LEU A 25 -0.28 -2.06 -0.57
CA LEU A 25 -1.46 -1.75 0.24
C LEU A 25 -1.68 -2.89 1.21
N MET A 26 -1.71 -2.59 2.51
CA MET A 26 -1.74 -3.58 3.58
C MET A 26 -2.76 -3.21 4.64
N HIS A 27 -3.34 -4.21 5.31
CA HIS A 27 -4.20 -3.98 6.47
C HIS A 27 -3.46 -3.20 7.55
N GLY A 28 -4.15 -2.28 8.21
CA GLY A 28 -3.55 -1.47 9.27
C GLY A 28 -3.06 -2.27 10.46
N ASP A 29 -3.62 -3.46 10.69
CA ASP A 29 -3.24 -4.35 11.79
C ASP A 29 -2.20 -5.40 11.40
N CYS A 30 -1.64 -5.32 10.20
CA CYS A 30 -0.65 -6.28 9.72
C CYS A 30 0.62 -5.56 9.29
N GLU A 31 1.75 -6.25 9.41
CA GLU A 31 3.02 -5.80 8.85
C GLU A 31 3.24 -6.46 7.49
N VAL A 32 4.08 -5.83 6.66
CA VAL A 32 4.45 -6.38 5.36
C VAL A 32 5.65 -7.30 5.52
N SER A 33 5.50 -8.55 5.06
CA SER A 33 6.65 -9.43 4.88
C SER A 33 7.36 -9.04 3.59
N THR A 34 8.44 -8.30 3.71
CA THR A 34 9.21 -7.86 2.53
C THR A 34 9.80 -9.05 1.78
N LYS A 35 10.14 -10.11 2.49
CA LYS A 35 10.66 -11.33 1.90
C LYS A 35 9.62 -12.01 1.01
N ASN A 36 8.39 -12.15 1.51
CA ASN A 36 7.31 -12.76 0.72
C ASN A 36 6.91 -11.87 -0.44
N LEU A 37 6.87 -10.55 -0.22
CA LEU A 37 6.56 -9.61 -1.28
C LEU A 37 7.59 -9.70 -2.40
N ALA A 38 8.87 -9.69 -2.08
CA ALA A 38 9.94 -9.80 -3.07
C ALA A 38 9.79 -11.08 -3.89
N ARG A 39 9.52 -12.20 -3.21
CA ARG A 39 9.35 -13.49 -3.88
C ARG A 39 8.21 -13.45 -4.90
N GLN A 40 7.09 -12.85 -4.53
CA GLN A 40 5.89 -12.85 -5.37
C GLN A 40 5.97 -11.90 -6.55
N ILE A 41 6.74 -10.82 -6.43
CA ILE A 41 6.88 -9.85 -7.52
C ILE A 41 8.12 -10.10 -8.37
N GLY A 42 8.91 -11.12 -8.05
CA GLY A 42 10.11 -11.48 -8.81
C GLY A 42 11.31 -10.58 -8.52
N ALA A 43 11.32 -9.90 -7.38
CA ALA A 43 12.44 -9.08 -6.94
C ALA A 43 13.37 -9.89 -6.04
N LYS A 44 14.64 -9.50 -5.98
CA LYS A 44 15.61 -10.14 -5.08
C LYS A 44 15.48 -9.59 -3.66
N HIS A 45 15.11 -8.31 -3.55
CA HIS A 45 15.03 -7.62 -2.27
C HIS A 45 14.01 -6.50 -2.36
N VAL A 46 13.24 -6.31 -1.29
CA VAL A 46 12.29 -5.21 -1.14
C VAL A 46 12.49 -4.60 0.24
N ALA A 47 12.52 -3.29 0.31
CA ALA A 47 12.65 -2.57 1.56
C ALA A 47 11.86 -1.26 1.50
N PRO A 48 11.44 -0.71 2.66
CA PRO A 48 10.79 0.59 2.68
C PRO A 48 11.70 1.68 2.12
N CYS A 49 11.14 2.57 1.31
CA CYS A 49 11.86 3.76 0.86
C CYS A 49 12.15 4.68 2.05
N LYS A 50 13.22 5.45 1.95
CA LYS A 50 13.47 6.54 2.90
C LYS A 50 12.32 7.56 2.78
N PRO A 51 11.95 8.25 3.88
CA PRO A 51 10.83 9.19 3.86
C PRO A 51 10.92 10.24 2.74
N GLU A 52 12.11 10.79 2.47
CA GLU A 52 12.30 11.78 1.40
C GLU A 52 11.99 11.18 0.02
N GLN A 53 12.41 9.94 -0.20
CA GLN A 53 12.17 9.24 -1.46
C GLN A 53 10.68 8.92 -1.62
N ALA A 54 10.04 8.47 -0.54
CA ALA A 54 8.61 8.18 -0.57
C ALA A 54 7.80 9.43 -0.88
N GLN A 55 8.15 10.58 -0.29
CA GLN A 55 7.49 11.85 -0.57
C GLN A 55 7.71 12.29 -2.02
N ARG A 56 8.93 12.13 -2.52
CA ARG A 56 9.27 12.52 -3.90
C ARG A 56 8.47 11.70 -4.91
N ASN A 57 8.37 10.40 -4.69
CA ASN A 57 7.71 9.50 -5.63
C ASN A 57 6.19 9.58 -5.54
N SER A 58 5.63 9.71 -4.35
CA SER A 58 4.18 9.75 -4.16
C SER A 58 3.59 11.15 -4.31
N GLY A 59 4.34 12.17 -3.94
CA GLY A 59 3.85 13.54 -3.84
C GLY A 59 3.11 13.82 -2.53
N TYR A 60 3.12 12.86 -1.59
CA TYR A 60 2.43 12.99 -0.30
C TYR A 60 3.41 12.98 0.85
N MET A 61 3.05 13.66 1.94
CA MET A 61 3.81 13.65 3.18
C MET A 61 3.66 12.29 3.88
N VAL A 62 4.70 11.88 4.60
CA VAL A 62 4.64 10.65 5.40
C VAL A 62 3.48 10.75 6.41
N GLY A 63 2.69 9.70 6.51
CA GLY A 63 1.47 9.67 7.32
C GLY A 63 0.23 10.14 6.59
N GLY A 64 0.38 10.71 5.39
CA GLY A 64 -0.72 11.15 4.55
C GLY A 64 -0.64 10.59 3.13
N THR A 65 0.02 9.45 2.95
CA THR A 65 0.21 8.86 1.62
C THR A 65 -1.07 8.20 1.12
N SER A 66 -1.48 8.59 -0.09
CA SER A 66 -2.58 7.97 -0.82
C SER A 66 -2.00 7.22 -2.03
N PRO A 67 -2.64 6.11 -2.45
CA PRO A 67 -2.23 5.42 -3.67
C PRO A 67 -2.76 6.11 -4.93
N PHE A 68 -3.66 7.10 -4.77
CA PHE A 68 -4.28 7.79 -5.90
C PHE A 68 -3.48 9.04 -6.26
N GLY A 69 -3.35 9.30 -7.56
CA GLY A 69 -2.74 10.53 -8.04
C GLY A 69 -1.28 10.71 -7.63
N THR A 70 -0.52 9.62 -7.52
CA THR A 70 0.89 9.71 -7.17
C THR A 70 1.67 10.45 -8.24
N ARG A 71 2.71 11.20 -7.81
CA ARG A 71 3.52 12.01 -8.71
C ARG A 71 4.23 11.15 -9.74
N LYS A 72 4.78 10.01 -9.32
CA LYS A 72 5.44 9.05 -10.20
C LYS A 72 4.55 7.84 -10.35
N LYS A 73 4.42 7.33 -11.58
CA LYS A 73 3.69 6.09 -11.81
C LYS A 73 4.48 4.92 -11.25
N MET A 74 3.87 4.20 -10.32
CA MET A 74 4.49 3.06 -9.64
C MET A 74 3.57 1.84 -9.75
N PRO A 75 4.11 0.61 -9.84
CA PRO A 75 3.27 -0.57 -9.73
C PRO A 75 2.61 -0.61 -8.35
N VAL A 76 1.35 -1.04 -8.30
CA VAL A 76 0.56 -1.14 -7.07
C VAL A 76 0.28 -2.61 -6.78
N TYR A 77 0.65 -3.04 -5.59
CA TYR A 77 0.37 -4.39 -5.10
C TYR A 77 -0.60 -4.29 -3.93
N VAL A 78 -1.52 -5.25 -3.84
CA VAL A 78 -2.58 -5.25 -2.82
C VAL A 78 -2.54 -6.58 -2.10
N GLN A 79 -2.48 -6.55 -0.76
CA GLN A 79 -2.63 -7.78 0.02
C GLN A 79 -3.97 -8.42 -0.34
N LYS A 80 -3.95 -9.66 -0.78
CA LYS A 80 -5.14 -10.33 -1.36
C LYS A 80 -6.34 -10.35 -0.44
N THR A 81 -6.12 -10.43 0.87
CA THR A 81 -7.21 -10.49 1.85
C THR A 81 -7.99 -9.19 1.95
N ILE A 82 -7.41 -8.06 1.51
CA ILE A 82 -8.13 -6.78 1.42
C ILE A 82 -9.30 -6.90 0.45
N LEU A 83 -9.12 -7.64 -0.63
CA LEU A 83 -10.13 -7.78 -1.68
C LEU A 83 -11.31 -8.64 -1.24
N GLU A 84 -11.19 -9.34 -0.11
CA GLU A 84 -12.27 -10.13 0.47
C GLU A 84 -13.20 -9.31 1.36
N LEU A 85 -12.81 -8.06 1.68
CA LEU A 85 -13.62 -7.17 2.51
C LEU A 85 -14.71 -6.49 1.68
N ASP A 86 -15.82 -6.14 2.33
CA ASP A 86 -16.93 -5.45 1.67
C ASP A 86 -16.68 -3.95 1.53
N HIS A 87 -15.89 -3.37 2.42
CA HIS A 87 -15.50 -1.96 2.38
C HIS A 87 -14.18 -1.78 3.10
N ILE A 88 -13.46 -0.72 2.73
CA ILE A 88 -12.18 -0.36 3.35
C ILE A 88 -12.11 1.14 3.54
N PHE A 89 -11.20 1.57 4.42
CA PHE A 89 -10.88 2.98 4.64
C PHE A 89 -9.41 3.18 4.29
N ILE A 90 -9.14 4.16 3.46
CA ILE A 90 -7.79 4.42 2.98
C ILE A 90 -7.51 5.92 3.04
N ASN A 91 -6.23 6.29 3.23
CA ASN A 91 -5.84 7.69 3.32
C ASN A 91 -6.12 8.41 2.00
N GLY A 92 -6.75 9.57 2.11
CA GLY A 92 -7.13 10.40 0.96
C GLY A 92 -6.12 11.51 0.62
N GLY A 93 -4.90 11.45 1.18
CA GLY A 93 -3.83 12.37 0.82
C GLY A 93 -3.36 13.30 1.93
N ARG A 94 -3.93 13.21 3.12
CA ARG A 94 -3.53 14.00 4.30
C ARG A 94 -3.59 13.13 5.54
N ARG A 95 -2.69 13.41 6.49
CA ARG A 95 -2.69 12.69 7.78
C ARG A 95 -4.08 12.78 8.43
N GLY A 96 -4.61 11.63 8.83
CA GLY A 96 -5.91 11.54 9.49
C GLY A 96 -7.10 11.67 8.56
N TYR A 97 -6.90 11.93 7.27
CA TYR A 97 -7.99 12.04 6.30
C TYR A 97 -8.19 10.71 5.59
N GLN A 98 -9.26 10.00 5.93
CA GLN A 98 -9.56 8.69 5.36
C GLN A 98 -10.86 8.72 4.57
N VAL A 99 -10.91 7.95 3.49
CA VAL A 99 -12.11 7.78 2.68
C VAL A 99 -12.52 6.31 2.68
N GLY A 100 -13.81 6.07 2.72
CA GLY A 100 -14.37 4.72 2.62
C GLY A 100 -14.64 4.37 1.16
N ILE A 101 -14.15 3.24 0.70
CA ILE A 101 -14.34 2.79 -0.68
C ILE A 101 -14.54 1.28 -0.74
N ASP A 102 -15.04 0.81 -1.88
CA ASP A 102 -15.09 -0.61 -2.19
C ASP A 102 -13.66 -1.05 -2.57
N PRO A 103 -13.14 -2.14 -2.00
CA PRO A 103 -11.78 -2.59 -2.33
C PRO A 103 -11.56 -2.92 -3.80
N LYS A 104 -12.61 -3.21 -4.56
CA LYS A 104 -12.48 -3.44 -6.01
C LYS A 104 -11.90 -2.24 -6.75
N VAL A 105 -12.07 -1.03 -6.22
CA VAL A 105 -11.49 0.18 -6.79
C VAL A 105 -9.96 0.07 -6.89
N LEU A 106 -9.33 -0.62 -5.93
CA LEU A 106 -7.87 -0.79 -5.92
C LEU A 106 -7.39 -1.56 -7.15
N VAL A 107 -8.19 -2.49 -7.63
CA VAL A 107 -7.86 -3.27 -8.84
C VAL A 107 -8.32 -2.54 -10.10
N ASP A 108 -9.56 -2.05 -10.11
CA ASP A 108 -10.18 -1.49 -11.32
C ASP A 108 -9.59 -0.14 -11.72
N VAL A 109 -9.21 0.68 -10.73
CA VAL A 109 -8.71 2.05 -10.97
C VAL A 109 -7.19 2.09 -10.93
N LEU A 110 -6.58 1.43 -9.92
CA LEU A 110 -5.13 1.47 -9.72
C LEU A 110 -4.37 0.35 -10.41
N GLY A 111 -5.07 -0.64 -10.96
CA GLY A 111 -4.42 -1.80 -11.55
C GLY A 111 -3.70 -2.65 -10.50
N GLY A 112 -4.19 -2.66 -9.26
CA GLY A 112 -3.55 -3.37 -8.15
C GLY A 112 -3.42 -4.87 -8.42
N ILE A 113 -2.24 -5.40 -8.14
CA ILE A 113 -1.91 -6.81 -8.32
C ILE A 113 -1.99 -7.51 -6.97
N PRO A 114 -2.85 -8.54 -6.82
CA PRO A 114 -2.97 -9.24 -5.53
C PRO A 114 -1.68 -9.99 -5.18
N VAL A 115 -1.26 -9.88 -3.92
CA VAL A 115 -0.11 -10.58 -3.37
C VAL A 115 -0.46 -11.08 -1.96
N ASP A 116 0.33 -11.99 -1.44
CA ASP A 116 0.14 -12.52 -0.08
C ASP A 116 1.41 -12.31 0.73
N CYS A 117 1.49 -11.18 1.41
CA CYS A 117 2.69 -10.80 2.16
C CYS A 117 2.38 -10.23 3.55
N ALA A 118 1.20 -10.51 4.11
CA ALA A 118 0.85 -10.03 5.44
C ALA A 118 1.52 -10.87 6.52
N ASN A 119 2.11 -10.19 7.51
CA ASN A 119 2.49 -10.76 8.80
C ASN A 119 1.55 -10.19 9.85
N GLU A 120 0.97 -11.05 10.67
CA GLU A 120 0.14 -10.59 11.78
C GLU A 120 1.03 -10.10 12.93
N GLU A 121 0.64 -8.99 13.52
CA GLU A 121 1.32 -8.45 14.69
C GLU A 121 0.90 -9.17 15.96
#